data_a20c2cb41ee4507be34ed1b090040fe8
#
_entry.id   a20c2cb41ee4507be34ed1b090040fe8
#
_cell.length_a   1.000
_cell.length_b   1.000
_cell.length_c   1.000
_cell.angle_alpha   90.00
_cell.angle_beta   90.00
_cell.angle_gamma   90.00
#
_symmetry.space_group_name_H-M   'P 1'
#
loop_
_entity.id
_entity.type
_entity.pdbx_description
1 polymer ?
#
loop_
_entity_poly.entity_id
_entity_poly.type
_entity_poly.pdbx_seq_one_letter_code
_entity_poly.pdbx_strand_id
1 'polypeptide(L)'
;MNPTLNRILQEVCSAAGTGVQQFLDDYSLEAEAAAKERQRTSDIKAAVLSFIDLKVDEATMYRLLQKHFKVDSISEATEYIHAAKFSSQIIRLREYQEKNGMTAGAFRQYAKDHRLEEQLKANPKLLDMSPEKLKAYIEKN
;
A
#
# COMPACT_ATOMS: atom_id res chain seq x y z
N MET A 1 -19.26 -8.18 -0.21
CA MET A 1 -19.65 -9.44 0.45
C MET A 1 -19.73 -10.56 -0.59
N ASN A 2 -19.32 -11.76 -0.24
CA ASN A 2 -19.42 -12.91 -1.12
C ASN A 2 -20.90 -13.33 -1.29
N PRO A 3 -21.48 -13.32 -2.51
CA PRO A 3 -22.88 -13.66 -2.74
C PRO A 3 -23.24 -15.10 -2.31
N THR A 4 -22.32 -16.04 -2.46
CA THR A 4 -22.51 -17.44 -2.08
C THR A 4 -22.63 -17.57 -0.57
N LEU A 5 -21.77 -16.92 0.20
CA LEU A 5 -21.81 -16.91 1.65
C LEU A 5 -23.12 -16.27 2.17
N ASN A 6 -23.53 -15.16 1.57
CA ASN A 6 -24.77 -14.50 1.94
C ASN A 6 -25.98 -15.41 1.73
N ARG A 7 -26.01 -16.15 0.63
CA ARG A 7 -27.09 -17.10 0.33
C ARG A 7 -27.15 -18.25 1.34
N ILE A 8 -25.99 -18.81 1.70
CA ILE A 8 -25.89 -19.87 2.71
C ILE A 8 -26.40 -19.37 4.05
N LEU A 9 -25.99 -18.17 4.46
CA LEU A 9 -26.43 -17.59 5.71
C LEU A 9 -27.93 -17.30 5.73
N GLN A 10 -28.52 -16.88 4.60
CA GLN A 10 -29.97 -16.70 4.48
C GLN A 10 -30.74 -18.01 4.62
N GLU A 11 -30.25 -19.09 4.04
CA GLU A 11 -30.85 -20.43 4.17
C GLU A 11 -30.82 -20.89 5.63
N VAL A 12 -29.68 -20.72 6.32
CA VAL A 12 -29.53 -21.03 7.73
C VAL A 12 -30.49 -20.16 8.57
N CYS A 13 -30.60 -18.88 8.25
CA CYS A 13 -31.51 -17.97 8.93
C CYS A 13 -32.97 -18.43 8.83
N SER A 14 -33.41 -18.86 7.66
CA SER A 14 -34.76 -19.37 7.45
C SER A 14 -35.08 -20.60 8.32
N ALA A 15 -34.03 -21.42 8.57
CA ALA A 15 -34.19 -22.64 9.37
C ALA A 15 -34.10 -22.40 10.88
N ALA A 16 -33.30 -21.40 11.32
CA ALA A 16 -32.95 -21.21 12.74
C ALA A 16 -33.65 -20.05 13.45
N GLY A 17 -34.35 -19.15 12.71
CA GLY A 17 -35.12 -18.07 13.28
C GLY A 17 -34.34 -16.76 13.57
N THR A 18 -34.87 -15.95 14.53
CA THR A 18 -34.41 -14.56 14.75
C THR A 18 -32.98 -14.39 15.26
N GLY A 19 -32.42 -15.38 15.97
CA GLY A 19 -31.03 -15.32 16.47
C GLY A 19 -30.00 -15.32 15.34
N VAL A 20 -30.31 -16.04 14.26
CA VAL A 20 -29.44 -16.07 13.07
C VAL A 20 -29.56 -14.77 12.27
N GLN A 21 -30.73 -14.14 12.25
CA GLN A 21 -30.90 -12.83 11.62
C GLN A 21 -30.01 -11.77 12.29
N GLN A 22 -29.95 -11.78 13.63
CA GLN A 22 -29.07 -10.89 14.36
C GLN A 22 -27.59 -11.12 13.99
N PHE A 23 -27.19 -12.38 13.87
CA PHE A 23 -25.82 -12.73 13.43
C PHE A 23 -25.53 -12.20 12.02
N LEU A 24 -26.47 -12.34 11.09
CA LEU A 24 -26.34 -11.82 9.73
C LEU A 24 -26.21 -10.29 9.69
N ASP A 25 -27.00 -9.59 10.49
CA ASP A 25 -26.94 -8.14 10.58
C ASP A 25 -25.58 -7.69 11.12
N ASP A 26 -25.09 -8.32 12.18
CA ASP A 26 -23.77 -8.03 12.76
C ASP A 26 -22.65 -8.31 11.76
N TYR A 27 -22.72 -9.44 11.06
CA TYR A 27 -21.75 -9.81 10.01
C TYR A 27 -21.72 -8.78 8.88
N SER A 28 -22.89 -8.30 8.44
CA SER A 28 -22.98 -7.28 7.38
C SER A 28 -22.36 -5.96 7.81
N LEU A 29 -22.58 -5.53 9.06
CA LEU A 29 -21.98 -4.33 9.62
C LEU A 29 -20.46 -4.43 9.70
N GLU A 30 -19.94 -5.57 10.14
CA GLU A 30 -18.49 -5.84 10.18
C GLU A 30 -17.89 -5.82 8.79
N ALA A 31 -18.55 -6.43 7.80
CA ALA A 31 -18.09 -6.45 6.43
C ALA A 31 -18.05 -5.04 5.81
N GLU A 32 -19.06 -4.22 6.08
CA GLU A 32 -19.08 -2.82 5.64
C GLU A 32 -17.97 -2.00 6.28
N ALA A 33 -17.75 -2.15 7.59
CA ALA A 33 -16.69 -1.47 8.31
C ALA A 33 -15.32 -1.86 7.76
N ALA A 34 -15.09 -3.14 7.49
CA ALA A 34 -13.85 -3.64 6.89
C ALA A 34 -13.64 -3.10 5.48
N ALA A 35 -14.70 -3.00 4.67
CA ALA A 35 -14.63 -2.44 3.33
C ALA A 35 -14.28 -0.95 3.36
N LYS A 36 -14.88 -0.18 4.27
CA LYS A 36 -14.58 1.24 4.45
C LYS A 36 -13.14 1.46 4.89
N GLU A 37 -12.62 0.63 5.80
CA GLU A 37 -11.23 0.73 6.25
C GLU A 37 -10.24 0.39 5.15
N ARG A 38 -10.53 -0.62 4.32
CA ARG A 38 -9.70 -0.93 3.14
C ARG A 38 -9.70 0.22 2.15
N GLN A 39 -10.84 0.85 1.91
CA GLN A 39 -10.95 1.99 1.02
C GLN A 39 -10.17 3.19 1.57
N ARG A 40 -10.29 3.47 2.87
CA ARG A 40 -9.53 4.52 3.54
C ARG A 40 -8.03 4.30 3.38
N THR A 41 -7.56 3.08 3.65
CA THR A 41 -6.14 2.71 3.51
C THR A 41 -5.67 2.91 2.07
N SER A 42 -6.44 2.48 1.09
CA SER A 42 -6.14 2.66 -0.33
C SER A 42 -6.05 4.14 -0.71
N ASP A 43 -6.98 4.94 -0.24
CA ASP A 43 -7.02 6.39 -0.51
C ASP A 43 -5.80 7.09 0.10
N ILE A 44 -5.41 6.73 1.32
CA ILE A 44 -4.22 7.28 1.99
C ILE A 44 -2.97 6.93 1.20
N LYS A 45 -2.82 5.68 0.78
CA LYS A 45 -1.66 5.24 -0.01
C LYS A 45 -1.56 6.01 -1.33
N ALA A 46 -2.66 6.18 -2.03
CA ALA A 46 -2.71 6.94 -3.28
C ALA A 46 -2.34 8.41 -3.06
N ALA A 47 -2.88 9.01 -2.01
CA ALA A 47 -2.57 10.40 -1.65
C ALA A 47 -1.08 10.60 -1.33
N VAL A 48 -0.49 9.71 -0.53
CA VAL A 48 0.93 9.81 -0.16
C VAL A 48 1.83 9.62 -1.38
N LEU A 49 1.51 8.70 -2.29
CA LEU A 49 2.24 8.55 -3.55
C LEU A 49 2.21 9.84 -4.37
N SER A 50 1.05 10.50 -4.45
CA SER A 50 0.90 11.77 -5.14
C SER A 50 1.73 12.88 -4.47
N PHE A 51 1.76 12.93 -3.15
CA PHE A 51 2.56 13.89 -2.40
C PHE A 51 4.06 13.70 -2.68
N ILE A 52 4.53 12.46 -2.76
CA ILE A 52 5.92 12.14 -3.09
C ILE A 52 6.25 12.60 -4.51
N ASP A 53 5.37 12.34 -5.47
CA ASP A 53 5.56 12.75 -6.86
C ASP A 53 5.62 14.29 -6.99
N LEU A 54 4.84 15.00 -6.19
CA LEU A 54 4.83 16.46 -6.14
C LEU A 54 5.94 17.04 -5.27
N LYS A 55 6.77 16.19 -4.67
CA LYS A 55 7.88 16.59 -3.79
C LYS A 55 7.43 17.37 -2.57
N VAL A 56 6.29 17.03 -2.01
CA VAL A 56 5.80 17.60 -0.77
C VAL A 56 6.71 17.14 0.38
N ASP A 57 7.08 18.05 1.28
CA ASP A 57 7.90 17.70 2.44
C ASP A 57 7.12 16.87 3.46
N GLU A 58 7.84 16.13 4.30
CA GLU A 58 7.22 15.22 5.28
C GLU A 58 6.31 15.94 6.28
N ALA A 59 6.72 17.09 6.79
CA ALA A 59 5.91 17.86 7.73
C ALA A 59 4.56 18.26 7.14
N THR A 60 4.54 18.63 5.87
CA THR A 60 3.31 18.96 5.14
C THR A 60 2.48 17.68 4.89
N MET A 61 3.11 16.56 4.57
CA MET A 61 2.42 15.28 4.43
C MET A 61 1.71 14.88 5.72
N TYR A 62 2.35 14.99 6.87
CA TYR A 62 1.74 14.72 8.17
C TYR A 62 0.50 15.58 8.40
N ARG A 63 0.60 16.89 8.14
CA ARG A 63 -0.53 17.81 8.28
C ARG A 63 -1.69 17.43 7.38
N LEU A 64 -1.42 17.11 6.12
CA LEU A 64 -2.44 16.74 5.14
C LEU A 64 -3.13 15.42 5.50
N LEU A 65 -2.36 14.44 5.97
CA LEU A 65 -2.92 13.16 6.42
C LEU A 65 -3.80 13.35 7.66
N GLN A 66 -3.38 14.16 8.60
CA GLN A 66 -4.18 14.46 9.79
C GLN A 66 -5.47 15.19 9.42
N LYS A 67 -5.38 16.21 8.60
CA LYS A 67 -6.50 17.07 8.22
C LYS A 67 -7.55 16.35 7.37
N HIS A 68 -7.12 15.60 6.36
CA HIS A 68 -8.01 15.03 5.35
C HIS A 68 -8.36 13.56 5.58
N PHE A 69 -7.50 12.81 6.25
CA PHE A 69 -7.68 11.36 6.44
C PHE A 69 -7.75 10.95 7.91
N LYS A 70 -7.71 11.93 8.82
CA LYS A 70 -7.78 11.69 10.29
C LYS A 70 -6.71 10.73 10.79
N VAL A 71 -5.53 10.79 10.20
CA VAL A 71 -4.36 10.04 10.67
C VAL A 71 -3.74 10.83 11.81
N ASP A 72 -4.11 10.50 13.03
CA ASP A 72 -3.74 11.26 14.23
C ASP A 72 -2.40 10.82 14.83
N SER A 73 -1.95 9.61 14.53
CA SER A 73 -0.70 9.06 15.03
C SER A 73 0.45 9.36 14.07
N ILE A 74 1.54 9.94 14.56
CA ILE A 74 2.77 10.13 13.80
C ILE A 74 3.33 8.78 13.36
N SER A 75 3.23 7.76 14.20
CA SER A 75 3.67 6.40 13.88
C SER A 75 2.92 5.83 12.68
N GLU A 76 1.60 5.95 12.65
CA GLU A 76 0.77 5.50 11.53
C GLU A 76 1.11 6.26 10.24
N ALA A 77 1.22 7.60 10.33
CA ALA A 77 1.59 8.43 9.18
C ALA A 77 2.98 8.07 8.65
N THR A 78 3.94 7.82 9.53
CA THR A 78 5.29 7.41 9.15
C THR A 78 5.29 6.09 8.40
N GLU A 79 4.49 5.12 8.82
CA GLU A 79 4.36 3.84 8.12
C GLU A 79 3.83 4.02 6.70
N TYR A 80 2.79 4.84 6.50
CA TYR A 80 2.26 5.13 5.17
C TYR A 80 3.29 5.83 4.28
N ILE A 81 3.98 6.83 4.80
CA ILE A 81 4.98 7.58 4.05
C ILE A 81 6.16 6.67 3.68
N HIS A 82 6.63 5.86 4.61
CA HIS A 82 7.74 4.93 4.37
C HIS A 82 7.38 3.89 3.32
N ALA A 83 6.20 3.28 3.42
CA ALA A 83 5.72 2.29 2.44
C ALA A 83 5.57 2.91 1.05
N ALA A 84 5.08 4.15 0.97
CA ALA A 84 4.93 4.85 -0.31
C ALA A 84 6.28 5.22 -0.91
N LYS A 85 7.25 5.66 -0.12
CA LYS A 85 8.62 5.91 -0.59
C LYS A 85 9.28 4.64 -1.14
N PHE A 86 9.08 3.52 -0.45
CA PHE A 86 9.58 2.22 -0.88
C PHE A 86 9.01 1.85 -2.26
N SER A 87 7.69 1.89 -2.42
CA SER A 87 7.03 1.60 -3.69
C SER A 87 7.43 2.56 -4.79
N SER A 88 7.48 3.85 -4.49
CA SER A 88 7.89 4.89 -5.43
C SER A 88 9.31 4.69 -5.93
N GLN A 89 10.22 4.30 -5.06
CA GLN A 89 11.62 4.08 -5.44
C GLN A 89 11.79 2.89 -6.38
N ILE A 90 11.05 1.81 -6.14
CA ILE A 90 11.05 0.65 -7.05
C ILE A 90 10.51 1.04 -8.41
N ILE A 91 9.41 1.80 -8.46
CA ILE A 91 8.81 2.27 -9.71
C ILE A 91 9.77 3.16 -10.48
N ARG A 92 10.43 4.10 -9.80
CA ARG A 92 11.41 5.01 -10.42
C ARG A 92 12.60 4.26 -11.02
N LEU A 93 13.13 3.28 -10.29
CA LEU A 93 14.22 2.46 -10.78
C LEU A 93 13.78 1.64 -11.99
N ARG A 94 12.59 1.08 -11.97
CA ARG A 94 12.02 0.33 -13.10
C ARG A 94 11.89 1.22 -14.33
N GLU A 95 11.32 2.41 -14.18
CA GLU A 95 11.15 3.36 -15.27
C GLU A 95 12.50 3.78 -15.85
N TYR A 96 13.48 4.04 -14.99
CA TYR A 96 14.84 4.37 -15.42
C TYR A 96 15.46 3.23 -16.24
N GLN A 97 15.35 2.00 -15.77
CA GLN A 97 15.88 0.84 -16.47
C GLN A 97 15.15 0.57 -17.80
N GLU A 98 13.83 0.75 -17.82
CA GLU A 98 13.04 0.60 -19.05
C GLU A 98 13.44 1.63 -20.11
N LYS A 99 13.71 2.86 -19.71
CA LYS A 99 14.24 3.90 -20.61
C LYS A 99 15.60 3.54 -21.19
N ASN A 100 16.37 2.74 -20.48
CA ASN A 100 17.69 2.27 -20.93
C ASN A 100 17.62 0.92 -21.62
N GLY A 101 16.42 0.48 -22.02
CA GLY A 101 16.23 -0.70 -22.86
C GLY A 101 15.89 -1.99 -22.12
N MET A 102 15.74 -1.95 -20.81
CA MET A 102 15.37 -3.14 -20.03
C MET A 102 13.87 -3.42 -20.16
N THR A 103 13.50 -4.68 -20.40
CA THR A 103 12.10 -5.08 -20.42
C THR A 103 11.56 -5.25 -18.99
N ALA A 104 10.22 -5.25 -18.83
CA ALA A 104 9.59 -5.48 -17.52
C ALA A 104 9.97 -6.83 -16.92
N GLY A 105 10.06 -7.89 -17.75
CA GLY A 105 10.50 -9.20 -17.30
C GLY A 105 11.96 -9.22 -16.86
N ALA A 106 12.83 -8.54 -17.61
CA ALA A 106 14.24 -8.39 -17.26
C ALA A 106 14.42 -7.60 -15.96
N PHE A 107 13.60 -6.56 -15.74
CA PHE A 107 13.65 -5.82 -14.49
C PHE A 107 13.25 -6.68 -13.29
N ARG A 108 12.21 -7.51 -13.41
CA ARG A 108 11.82 -8.44 -12.35
C ARG A 108 12.95 -9.38 -11.98
N GLN A 109 13.67 -9.90 -12.96
CA GLN A 109 14.83 -10.77 -12.73
C GLN A 109 15.98 -9.98 -12.09
N TYR A 110 16.25 -8.78 -12.57
CA TYR A 110 17.24 -7.87 -11.99
C TYR A 110 16.97 -7.59 -10.51
N ALA A 111 15.72 -7.28 -10.18
CA ALA A 111 15.30 -7.03 -8.80
C ALA A 111 15.51 -8.25 -7.90
N LYS A 112 15.24 -9.45 -8.40
CA LYS A 112 15.51 -10.70 -7.69
C LYS A 112 16.99 -10.96 -7.50
N ASP A 113 17.77 -10.85 -8.57
CA ASP A 113 19.19 -11.17 -8.56
C ASP A 113 19.98 -10.27 -7.61
N HIS A 114 19.59 -9.00 -7.53
CA HIS A 114 20.22 -8.01 -6.66
C HIS A 114 19.53 -7.83 -5.31
N ARG A 115 18.49 -8.60 -5.01
CA ARG A 115 17.71 -8.50 -3.78
C ARG A 115 17.27 -7.07 -3.47
N LEU A 116 16.69 -6.41 -4.46
CA LEU A 116 16.33 -5.00 -4.42
C LEU A 116 15.47 -4.64 -3.20
N GLU A 117 14.40 -5.39 -2.97
CA GLU A 117 13.49 -5.11 -1.85
C GLU A 117 14.19 -5.24 -0.50
N GLU A 118 15.01 -6.26 -0.33
CA GLU A 118 15.76 -6.52 0.91
C GLU A 118 16.78 -5.41 1.16
N GLN A 119 17.48 -4.95 0.13
CA GLN A 119 18.42 -3.85 0.26
C GLN A 119 17.73 -2.54 0.63
N LEU A 120 16.57 -2.23 0.01
CA LEU A 120 15.80 -1.04 0.34
C LEU A 120 15.27 -1.07 1.78
N LYS A 121 14.82 -2.24 2.25
CA LYS A 121 14.37 -2.41 3.64
C LYS A 121 15.52 -2.28 4.64
N ALA A 122 16.68 -2.80 4.30
CA ALA A 122 17.84 -2.78 5.19
C ALA A 122 18.47 -1.39 5.30
N ASN A 123 18.36 -0.55 4.27
CA ASN A 123 18.99 0.76 4.23
C ASN A 123 18.00 1.85 3.77
N PRO A 124 17.35 2.54 4.72
CA PRO A 124 16.39 3.61 4.37
C PRO A 124 16.97 4.78 3.57
N LYS A 125 18.27 4.99 3.62
CA LYS A 125 18.94 6.03 2.83
C LYS A 125 18.80 5.83 1.33
N LEU A 126 18.61 4.58 0.90
CA LEU A 126 18.42 4.24 -0.51
C LEU A 126 17.09 4.78 -1.05
N LEU A 127 16.11 5.04 -0.19
CA LEU A 127 14.80 5.56 -0.58
C LEU A 127 14.85 7.00 -1.11
N ASP A 128 15.89 7.75 -0.76
CA ASP A 128 16.07 9.14 -1.19
C ASP A 128 17.08 9.31 -2.32
N MET A 129 17.65 8.21 -2.81
CA MET A 129 18.61 8.27 -3.92
C MET A 129 17.94 8.46 -5.27
N SER A 130 18.64 9.11 -6.20
CA SER A 130 18.22 9.12 -7.60
C SER A 130 18.31 7.71 -8.20
N PRO A 131 17.53 7.41 -9.25
CA PRO A 131 17.59 6.09 -9.88
C PRO A 131 18.99 5.69 -10.37
N GLU A 132 19.76 6.65 -10.88
CA GLU A 132 21.15 6.42 -11.30
C GLU A 132 22.04 5.97 -10.16
N LYS A 133 21.98 6.68 -9.03
CA LYS A 133 22.76 6.38 -7.84
C LYS A 133 22.33 5.08 -7.20
N LEU A 134 21.02 4.83 -7.17
CA LEU A 134 20.47 3.59 -6.65
C LEU A 134 20.95 2.39 -7.47
N LYS A 135 20.88 2.48 -8.79
CA LYS A 135 21.39 1.44 -9.69
C LYS A 135 22.85 1.14 -9.42
N ALA A 136 23.68 2.17 -9.34
CA ALA A 136 25.12 2.02 -9.07
C ALA A 136 25.37 1.34 -7.71
N TYR A 137 24.62 1.71 -6.69
CA TYR A 137 24.73 1.10 -5.35
C TYR A 137 24.36 -0.37 -5.37
N ILE A 138 23.22 -0.70 -5.97
CA ILE A 138 22.68 -2.06 -6.01
C ILE A 138 23.61 -3.00 -6.78
N GLU A 139 24.14 -2.57 -7.90
CA GLU A 139 25.04 -3.37 -8.73
C GLU A 139 26.41 -3.56 -8.10
N LYS A 140 26.81 -2.67 -7.20
CA LYS A 140 28.07 -2.72 -6.48
C LYS A 140 28.03 -3.67 -5.28
N ASN A 141 26.85 -3.92 -4.76
CA ASN A 141 26.62 -4.77 -3.61
C ASN A 141 25.79 -5.99 -3.99
#